data_e2ff12ae06678db5158d8884705e75e8
#
_entry.id   e2ff12ae06678db5158d8884705e75e8
#
_cell.length_a   1.000
_cell.length_b   1.000
_cell.length_c   1.000
_cell.angle_alpha   90.00
_cell.angle_beta   90.00
_cell.angle_gamma   90.00
#
_symmetry.space_group_name_H-M   'P 1'
#
loop_
_entity.id
_entity.type
_entity.pdbx_description
1 polymer ?
#
loop_
_entity_poly.entity_id
_entity_poly.type
_entity_poly.pdbx_seq_one_letter_code
_entity_poly.pdbx_strand_id
1 'polypeptide(L)'
;MEKHKKIDTKAIEYHIAGILKALGDNPEREGLIDTPKRVAKMYEEVFEGMNYTNEEIADMFNKTFALDRLEEEFENVECKSQNGNSDMVVVKDIDIFSYCEHHLALMYDMKATVAYIPNGKVIGLSKIARICDMVGRRLQLQERIGQDIADIMAEITGSEDVAVVLEGYHSCVSARGIKKNNTRTMTVELRGS
;
A
#
# COMPACT_ATOMS: atom_id res chain seq x y z
N MET A 1 11.71 -19.91 7.19
CA MET A 1 10.62 -19.00 6.77
C MET A 1 9.35 -19.81 6.63
N GLU A 2 8.33 -19.53 7.43
CA GLU A 2 7.01 -20.14 7.22
C GLU A 2 6.46 -19.61 5.88
N LYS A 3 6.09 -20.52 4.99
CA LYS A 3 5.39 -20.16 3.75
C LYS A 3 4.12 -19.40 4.13
N HIS A 4 3.96 -18.18 3.62
CA HIS A 4 2.72 -17.44 3.80
C HIS A 4 1.55 -18.30 3.37
N LYS A 5 0.60 -18.45 4.29
CA LYS A 5 -0.57 -19.30 4.08
C LYS A 5 -1.49 -18.56 3.13
N LYS A 6 -1.76 -19.14 1.96
CA LYS A 6 -2.76 -18.61 1.03
C LYS A 6 -4.10 -18.40 1.76
N ILE A 7 -4.80 -17.31 1.43
CA ILE A 7 -6.12 -16.98 2.00
C ILE A 7 -7.07 -18.18 1.79
N ASP A 8 -7.65 -18.68 2.90
CA ASP A 8 -8.57 -19.82 2.88
C ASP A 8 -10.01 -19.33 2.71
N THR A 9 -10.44 -19.23 1.45
CA THR A 9 -11.78 -18.76 1.09
C THR A 9 -12.89 -19.66 1.62
N LYS A 10 -12.64 -20.98 1.76
CA LYS A 10 -13.65 -21.92 2.27
C LYS A 10 -13.88 -21.73 3.78
N ALA A 11 -12.81 -21.53 4.53
CA ALA A 11 -12.90 -21.20 5.95
C ALA A 11 -13.63 -19.86 6.15
N ILE A 12 -13.30 -18.83 5.35
CA ILE A 12 -13.96 -17.53 5.40
C ILE A 12 -15.46 -17.68 5.13
N GLU A 13 -15.85 -18.41 4.07
CA GLU A 13 -17.24 -18.65 3.72
C GLU A 13 -18.02 -19.28 4.89
N TYR A 14 -17.45 -20.30 5.52
CA TYR A 14 -18.03 -20.96 6.70
C TYR A 14 -18.21 -19.96 7.86
N HIS A 15 -17.20 -19.14 8.17
CA HIS A 15 -17.27 -18.21 9.29
C HIS A 15 -18.23 -17.05 9.02
N ILE A 16 -18.34 -16.57 7.78
CA ILE A 16 -19.33 -15.52 7.42
C ILE A 16 -20.76 -16.04 7.61
N ALA A 17 -21.05 -17.29 7.23
CA ALA A 17 -22.36 -17.89 7.51
C ALA A 17 -22.65 -17.93 9.02
N GLY A 18 -21.64 -18.24 9.83
CA GLY A 18 -21.72 -18.19 11.30
C GLY A 18 -21.99 -16.77 11.84
N ILE A 19 -21.32 -15.77 11.28
CA ILE A 19 -21.54 -14.37 11.67
C ILE A 19 -22.98 -13.93 11.37
N LEU A 20 -23.53 -14.26 10.20
CA LEU A 20 -24.91 -13.94 9.83
C LEU A 20 -25.91 -14.53 10.83
N LYS A 21 -25.71 -15.79 11.23
CA LYS A 21 -26.52 -16.44 12.28
C LYS A 21 -26.38 -15.73 13.63
N ALA A 22 -25.15 -15.36 14.01
CA ALA A 22 -24.90 -14.67 15.28
C ALA A 22 -25.51 -13.27 15.34
N LEU A 23 -25.69 -12.62 14.17
CA LEU A 23 -26.42 -11.34 14.04
C LEU A 23 -27.95 -11.54 14.14
N GLY A 24 -28.45 -12.77 14.19
CA GLY A 24 -29.88 -13.07 14.31
C GLY A 24 -30.62 -13.14 12.97
N ASP A 25 -29.89 -13.16 11.84
CA ASP A 25 -30.51 -13.28 10.50
C ASP A 25 -30.40 -14.71 9.96
N ASN A 26 -31.27 -15.06 9.00
CA ASN A 26 -31.27 -16.36 8.35
C ASN A 26 -30.33 -16.34 7.12
N PRO A 27 -29.16 -17.01 7.15
CA PRO A 27 -28.23 -17.03 6.02
C PRO A 27 -28.78 -17.75 4.78
N GLU A 28 -29.85 -18.54 4.92
CA GLU A 28 -30.46 -19.28 3.81
C GLU A 28 -31.55 -18.48 3.06
N ARG A 29 -31.92 -17.29 3.56
CA ARG A 29 -32.88 -16.44 2.82
C ARG A 29 -32.27 -15.93 1.51
N GLU A 30 -33.12 -15.68 0.52
CA GLU A 30 -32.76 -15.31 -0.86
C GLU A 30 -31.67 -14.21 -0.92
N GLY A 31 -31.78 -13.16 -0.13
CA GLY A 31 -30.81 -12.05 -0.13
C GLY A 31 -29.45 -12.38 0.51
N LEU A 32 -29.31 -13.45 1.27
CA LEU A 32 -28.09 -13.80 2.01
C LEU A 32 -27.44 -15.13 1.60
N ILE A 33 -28.13 -15.96 0.84
CA ILE A 33 -27.65 -17.31 0.50
C ILE A 33 -26.29 -17.32 -0.19
N ASP A 34 -26.00 -16.31 -1.00
CA ASP A 34 -24.71 -16.15 -1.70
C ASP A 34 -23.72 -15.28 -0.92
N THR A 35 -24.14 -14.60 0.16
CA THR A 35 -23.30 -13.62 0.87
C THR A 35 -22.01 -14.23 1.41
N PRO A 36 -21.99 -15.40 2.04
CA PRO A 36 -20.73 -16.01 2.54
C PRO A 36 -19.71 -16.19 1.42
N LYS A 37 -20.14 -16.71 0.26
CA LYS A 37 -19.26 -16.92 -0.90
C LYS A 37 -18.77 -15.59 -1.50
N ARG A 38 -19.65 -14.58 -1.59
CA ARG A 38 -19.29 -13.25 -2.11
C ARG A 38 -18.29 -12.55 -1.22
N VAL A 39 -18.48 -12.63 0.11
CA VAL A 39 -17.52 -12.05 1.08
C VAL A 39 -16.19 -12.78 1.03
N ALA A 40 -16.18 -14.12 0.94
CA ALA A 40 -14.94 -14.88 0.84
C ALA A 40 -14.15 -14.49 -0.41
N LYS A 41 -14.81 -14.34 -1.56
CA LYS A 41 -14.20 -13.90 -2.81
C LYS A 41 -13.69 -12.44 -2.71
N MET A 42 -14.47 -11.57 -2.10
CA MET A 42 -14.04 -10.18 -1.85
C MET A 42 -12.78 -10.14 -0.99
N TYR A 43 -12.71 -10.94 0.08
CA TYR A 43 -11.54 -10.98 0.96
C TYR A 43 -10.30 -11.58 0.27
N GLU A 44 -10.47 -12.54 -0.64
CA GLU A 44 -9.35 -13.03 -1.47
C GLU A 44 -8.75 -11.91 -2.33
N GLU A 45 -9.60 -11.01 -2.86
CA GLU A 45 -9.18 -9.87 -3.66
C GLU A 45 -8.57 -8.75 -2.82
N VAL A 46 -9.29 -8.27 -1.79
CA VAL A 46 -8.87 -7.08 -1.04
C VAL A 46 -7.74 -7.35 -0.04
N PHE A 47 -7.44 -8.61 0.26
CA PHE A 47 -6.34 -9.03 1.11
C PHE A 47 -5.24 -9.79 0.34
N GLU A 48 -5.21 -9.70 -0.97
CA GLU A 48 -4.20 -10.36 -1.81
C GLU A 48 -2.77 -10.09 -1.34
N GLY A 49 -2.47 -8.87 -0.89
CA GLY A 49 -1.16 -8.48 -0.38
C GLY A 49 -0.71 -9.23 0.87
N MET A 50 -1.62 -9.88 1.62
CA MET A 50 -1.26 -10.73 2.75
C MET A 50 -0.58 -12.05 2.34
N ASN A 51 -0.64 -12.42 1.07
CA ASN A 51 0.04 -13.60 0.55
C ASN A 51 1.54 -13.39 0.29
N TYR A 52 2.05 -12.17 0.44
CA TYR A 52 3.41 -11.78 0.06
C TYR A 52 4.11 -11.01 1.18
N THR A 53 5.41 -11.19 1.31
CA THR A 53 6.29 -10.36 2.13
C THR A 53 6.66 -9.06 1.40
N ASN A 54 7.32 -8.12 2.09
CA ASN A 54 7.83 -6.91 1.44
C ASN A 54 8.93 -7.24 0.41
N GLU A 55 9.81 -8.21 0.73
CA GLU A 55 10.86 -8.69 -0.16
C GLU A 55 10.27 -9.33 -1.43
N GLU A 56 9.21 -10.16 -1.28
CA GLU A 56 8.54 -10.77 -2.44
C GLU A 56 7.85 -9.72 -3.32
N ILE A 57 7.29 -8.66 -2.73
CA ILE A 57 6.71 -7.52 -3.47
C ILE A 57 7.83 -6.73 -4.17
N ALA A 58 8.96 -6.50 -3.50
CA ALA A 58 10.12 -5.86 -4.09
C ALA A 58 10.62 -6.62 -5.32
N ASP A 59 10.81 -7.94 -5.21
CA ASP A 59 11.21 -8.80 -6.33
C ASP A 59 10.21 -8.77 -7.49
N MET A 60 8.91 -8.81 -7.19
CA MET A 60 7.83 -8.80 -8.17
C MET A 60 7.80 -7.52 -9.00
N PHE A 61 8.13 -6.38 -8.40
CA PHE A 61 8.07 -5.08 -9.04
C PHE A 61 9.42 -4.44 -9.30
N ASN A 62 10.52 -5.17 -9.15
CA ASN A 62 11.88 -4.70 -9.38
C ASN A 62 12.18 -4.48 -10.88
N LYS A 63 11.57 -3.42 -11.42
CA LYS A 63 11.87 -2.97 -12.79
C LYS A 63 12.45 -1.57 -12.74
N THR A 64 13.76 -1.51 -12.84
CA THR A 64 14.54 -0.27 -12.80
C THR A 64 15.23 0.02 -14.14
N PHE A 65 15.60 1.27 -14.32
CA PHE A 65 16.36 1.75 -15.48
C PHE A 65 17.56 2.54 -14.96
N ALA A 66 18.72 2.35 -15.54
CA ALA A 66 19.89 3.16 -15.21
C ALA A 66 19.62 4.63 -15.54
N LEU A 67 20.07 5.51 -14.67
CA LEU A 67 20.19 6.94 -14.99
C LEU A 67 21.57 7.12 -15.58
N ASP A 68 21.64 7.13 -16.92
CA ASP A 68 22.83 7.56 -17.62
C ASP A 68 22.98 9.07 -17.37
N ARG A 69 23.78 9.44 -16.40
CA ARG A 69 24.25 10.83 -16.30
C ARG A 69 25.12 11.03 -17.51
N LEU A 70 24.73 11.96 -18.39
CA LEU A 70 25.55 12.46 -19.49
C LEU A 70 26.76 13.21 -18.89
N GLU A 71 27.69 12.48 -18.27
CA GLU A 71 28.93 13.04 -17.70
C GLU A 71 30.00 13.32 -18.77
N GLU A 72 29.79 12.99 -20.08
CA GLU A 72 30.84 13.00 -21.08
C GLU A 72 30.88 14.20 -22.02
N GLU A 73 30.03 15.23 -21.95
CA GLU A 73 30.07 16.34 -22.91
C GLU A 73 30.27 17.74 -22.35
N PHE A 74 30.46 17.96 -21.07
CA PHE A 74 30.69 19.32 -20.54
C PHE A 74 31.89 19.43 -19.60
N GLU A 75 33.08 19.05 -20.07
CA GLU A 75 34.34 19.30 -19.34
C GLU A 75 34.65 20.78 -19.07
N ASN A 76 33.85 21.73 -19.54
CA ASN A 76 34.12 23.15 -19.44
C ASN A 76 32.99 24.07 -18.95
N VAL A 77 31.98 23.53 -18.26
CA VAL A 77 30.99 24.37 -17.57
C VAL A 77 31.10 24.14 -16.08
N GLU A 78 31.77 25.06 -15.39
CA GLU A 78 31.74 25.16 -13.93
C GLU A 78 30.32 25.55 -13.44
N CYS A 79 29.33 24.72 -13.70
CA CYS A 79 28.10 24.68 -12.97
C CYS A 79 28.13 23.50 -11.98
N LYS A 80 29.07 23.57 -11.05
CA LYS A 80 28.92 22.79 -9.80
C LYS A 80 27.68 23.35 -9.10
N SER A 81 26.56 22.67 -9.21
CA SER A 81 25.50 22.79 -8.21
C SER A 81 26.18 22.60 -6.84
N GLN A 82 26.34 23.69 -6.10
CA GLN A 82 27.05 23.71 -4.81
C GLN A 82 26.31 22.96 -3.70
N ASN A 83 25.17 22.38 -4.01
CA ASN A 83 24.42 21.47 -3.15
C ASN A 83 24.17 20.21 -3.96
N GLY A 84 24.73 19.09 -3.54
CA GLY A 84 24.61 17.79 -4.21
C GLY A 84 23.17 17.25 -4.29
N ASN A 85 22.21 18.09 -4.69
CA ASN A 85 20.82 17.73 -4.86
C ASN A 85 20.65 16.95 -6.15
N SER A 86 20.55 15.65 -6.02
CA SER A 86 19.97 14.81 -7.05
C SER A 86 18.49 15.18 -7.20
N ASP A 87 18.00 15.21 -8.44
CA ASP A 87 16.59 15.50 -8.72
C ASP A 87 15.69 14.46 -8.03
N MET A 88 14.71 14.93 -7.28
CA MET A 88 13.75 14.08 -6.61
C MET A 88 12.66 13.63 -7.59
N VAL A 89 12.34 12.35 -7.60
CA VAL A 89 11.17 11.80 -8.30
C VAL A 89 9.99 11.76 -7.34
N VAL A 90 8.86 12.36 -7.75
CA VAL A 90 7.63 12.39 -6.96
C VAL A 90 6.47 11.85 -7.77
N VAL A 91 5.78 10.82 -7.25
CA VAL A 91 4.54 10.29 -7.81
C VAL A 91 3.42 10.53 -6.81
N LYS A 92 2.41 11.30 -7.22
CA LYS A 92 1.34 11.79 -6.35
C LYS A 92 -0.01 11.17 -6.68
N ASP A 93 -0.92 11.32 -5.74
CA ASP A 93 -2.34 11.03 -5.91
C ASP A 93 -2.62 9.58 -6.34
N ILE A 94 -1.79 8.65 -5.88
CA ILE A 94 -2.00 7.22 -6.11
C ILE A 94 -3.18 6.76 -5.26
N ASP A 95 -4.27 6.35 -5.93
CA ASP A 95 -5.44 5.78 -5.24
C ASP A 95 -5.10 4.43 -4.62
N ILE A 96 -5.40 4.27 -3.33
CA ILE A 96 -5.32 3.00 -2.63
C ILE A 96 -6.52 2.79 -1.72
N PHE A 97 -6.80 1.54 -1.42
CA PHE A 97 -7.76 1.11 -0.41
C PHE A 97 -7.07 0.17 0.57
N SER A 98 -7.48 0.20 1.82
CA SER A 98 -6.96 -0.72 2.82
C SER A 98 -8.03 -1.04 3.86
N TYR A 99 -7.72 -1.92 4.78
CA TYR A 99 -8.62 -2.33 5.85
C TYR A 99 -7.90 -2.24 7.19
N CYS A 100 -8.51 -1.48 8.10
CA CYS A 100 -8.01 -1.31 9.45
C CYS A 100 -7.98 -2.68 10.17
N GLU A 101 -6.81 -3.09 10.67
CA GLU A 101 -6.63 -4.37 11.34
C GLU A 101 -7.45 -4.51 12.63
N HIS A 102 -7.81 -3.39 13.28
CA HIS A 102 -8.56 -3.41 14.53
C HIS A 102 -10.04 -3.79 14.36
N HIS A 103 -10.65 -3.48 13.22
CA HIS A 103 -12.10 -3.62 13.04
C HIS A 103 -12.49 -4.29 11.72
N LEU A 104 -11.52 -4.70 10.88
CA LEU A 104 -11.77 -5.13 9.50
C LEU A 104 -12.57 -4.07 8.72
N ALA A 105 -12.41 -2.81 9.08
CA ALA A 105 -13.18 -1.69 8.55
C ALA A 105 -12.41 -0.97 7.44
N LEU A 106 -13.11 -0.60 6.38
CA LEU A 106 -12.52 0.03 5.21
C LEU A 106 -11.86 1.37 5.55
N MET A 107 -10.63 1.55 5.08
CA MET A 107 -9.97 2.84 4.92
C MET A 107 -10.12 3.24 3.46
N TYR A 108 -10.70 4.42 3.19
CA TYR A 108 -11.17 4.79 1.86
C TYR A 108 -10.79 6.22 1.47
N ASP A 109 -10.92 6.53 0.19
CA ASP A 109 -10.46 7.79 -0.40
C ASP A 109 -9.01 8.10 0.02
N MET A 110 -8.20 7.02 0.03
CA MET A 110 -6.81 7.13 0.40
C MET A 110 -5.98 7.53 -0.81
N LYS A 111 -5.05 8.45 -0.57
CA LYS A 111 -4.05 8.89 -1.56
C LYS A 111 -2.67 8.66 -1.02
N ALA A 112 -1.83 8.02 -1.83
CA ALA A 112 -0.41 7.90 -1.54
C ALA A 112 0.38 8.86 -2.44
N THR A 113 1.36 9.53 -1.85
CA THR A 113 2.41 10.27 -2.54
C THR A 113 3.73 9.62 -2.16
N VAL A 114 4.49 9.18 -3.15
CA VAL A 114 5.80 8.55 -2.97
C VAL A 114 6.85 9.40 -3.63
N ALA A 115 7.88 9.78 -2.88
CA ALA A 115 9.02 10.54 -3.37
C ALA A 115 10.31 9.80 -3.02
N TYR A 116 11.32 9.90 -3.88
CA TYR A 116 12.65 9.38 -3.60
C TYR A 116 13.71 10.13 -4.40
N ILE A 117 14.94 10.13 -3.90
CA ILE A 117 16.11 10.64 -4.63
C ILE A 117 16.77 9.44 -5.32
N PRO A 118 16.85 9.41 -6.67
CA PRO A 118 17.46 8.30 -7.38
C PRO A 118 18.94 8.10 -7.03
N ASN A 119 19.32 6.83 -6.82
CA ASN A 119 20.71 6.42 -6.62
C ASN A 119 21.19 5.62 -7.85
N GLY A 120 21.58 6.32 -8.93
CA GLY A 120 22.06 5.73 -10.18
C GLY A 120 21.01 4.98 -11.01
N LYS A 121 19.79 4.81 -10.50
CA LYS A 121 18.67 4.15 -11.21
C LYS A 121 17.33 4.70 -10.79
N VAL A 122 16.35 4.59 -11.68
CA VAL A 122 14.94 4.94 -11.43
C VAL A 122 14.07 3.71 -11.58
N ILE A 123 12.98 3.66 -10.80
CA ILE A 123 11.96 2.62 -10.90
C ILE A 123 10.89 3.04 -11.92
N GLY A 124 10.32 2.07 -12.64
CA GLY A 124 9.18 2.35 -13.52
C GLY A 124 7.97 2.89 -12.75
N LEU A 125 7.42 4.03 -13.16
CA LEU A 125 6.36 4.76 -12.42
C LEU A 125 5.15 3.87 -12.09
N SER A 126 4.73 3.00 -13.04
CA SER A 126 3.63 2.06 -12.82
C SER A 126 3.93 1.02 -11.72
N LYS A 127 5.20 0.79 -11.38
CA LYS A 127 5.58 -0.14 -10.32
C LYS A 127 5.34 0.47 -8.94
N ILE A 128 5.58 1.77 -8.80
CA ILE A 128 5.29 2.51 -7.57
C ILE A 128 3.80 2.37 -7.21
N ALA A 129 2.91 2.62 -8.17
CA ALA A 129 1.48 2.47 -7.95
C ALA A 129 1.08 1.02 -7.56
N ARG A 130 1.71 0.00 -8.18
CA ARG A 130 1.46 -1.40 -7.85
C ARG A 130 1.97 -1.79 -6.48
N ILE A 131 3.10 -1.24 -6.04
CA ILE A 131 3.63 -1.44 -4.68
C ILE A 131 2.63 -0.87 -3.67
N CYS A 132 2.18 0.38 -3.88
CA CYS A 132 1.19 1.02 -3.00
C CYS A 132 -0.11 0.21 -2.91
N ASP A 133 -0.63 -0.28 -4.05
CA ASP A 133 -1.83 -1.11 -4.11
C ASP A 133 -1.64 -2.44 -3.37
N MET A 134 -0.53 -3.14 -3.58
CA MET A 134 -0.24 -4.44 -2.95
C MET A 134 -0.07 -4.33 -1.43
N VAL A 135 0.62 -3.28 -0.96
CA VAL A 135 0.79 -2.99 0.47
C VAL A 135 -0.55 -2.59 1.09
N GLY A 136 -1.37 -1.83 0.37
CA GLY A 136 -2.73 -1.46 0.80
C GLY A 136 -3.65 -2.66 0.96
N ARG A 137 -3.48 -3.72 0.16
CA ARG A 137 -4.30 -4.95 0.20
C ARG A 137 -3.91 -5.89 1.35
N ARG A 138 -3.74 -5.34 2.52
CA ARG A 138 -3.43 -6.06 3.77
C ARG A 138 -4.36 -5.58 4.89
N LEU A 139 -4.38 -6.32 5.99
CA LEU A 139 -4.87 -5.78 7.27
C LEU A 139 -3.79 -4.86 7.85
N GLN A 140 -4.07 -3.56 7.90
CA GLN A 140 -3.05 -2.55 8.12
C GLN A 140 -3.41 -1.50 9.18
N LEU A 141 -2.36 -0.84 9.64
CA LEU A 141 -2.39 0.53 10.18
C LEU A 141 -1.92 1.48 9.07
N GLN A 142 -2.47 2.68 8.98
CA GLN A 142 -2.05 3.64 7.96
C GLN A 142 -0.55 3.98 8.07
N GLU A 143 -0.03 4.04 9.28
CA GLU A 143 1.39 4.26 9.58
C GLU A 143 2.27 3.15 8.99
N ARG A 144 1.86 1.89 9.14
CA ARG A 144 2.59 0.73 8.62
C ARG A 144 2.56 0.67 7.09
N ILE A 145 1.47 1.11 6.45
CA ILE A 145 1.42 1.21 4.98
C ILE A 145 2.56 2.09 4.48
N GLY A 146 2.77 3.26 5.12
CA GLY A 146 3.86 4.17 4.76
C GLY A 146 5.24 3.53 4.93
N GLN A 147 5.45 2.86 6.06
CA GLN A 147 6.71 2.15 6.36
C GLN A 147 7.00 1.05 5.34
N ASP A 148 6.03 0.17 5.08
CA ASP A 148 6.18 -0.94 4.12
C ASP A 148 6.51 -0.43 2.71
N ILE A 149 5.83 0.63 2.25
CA ILE A 149 6.09 1.25 0.93
C ILE A 149 7.51 1.84 0.90
N ALA A 150 7.92 2.56 1.95
CA ALA A 150 9.25 3.17 2.00
C ALA A 150 10.37 2.12 2.00
N ASP A 151 10.20 1.03 2.76
CA ASP A 151 11.17 -0.07 2.81
C ASP A 151 11.31 -0.77 1.45
N ILE A 152 10.19 -1.09 0.78
CA ILE A 152 10.19 -1.68 -0.56
C ILE A 152 10.85 -0.75 -1.59
N MET A 153 10.54 0.55 -1.54
CA MET A 153 11.13 1.53 -2.43
C MET A 153 12.64 1.65 -2.23
N ALA A 154 13.11 1.71 -0.98
CA ALA A 154 14.54 1.74 -0.64
C ALA A 154 15.26 0.49 -1.16
N GLU A 155 14.67 -0.71 -0.96
CA GLU A 155 15.23 -1.98 -1.45
C GLU A 155 15.36 -2.00 -2.98
N ILE A 156 14.32 -1.63 -3.72
CA ILE A 156 14.32 -1.67 -5.19
C ILE A 156 15.28 -0.62 -5.77
N THR A 157 15.23 0.60 -5.27
CA THR A 157 15.96 1.74 -5.87
C THR A 157 17.39 1.87 -5.35
N GLY A 158 17.68 1.30 -4.18
CA GLY A 158 18.93 1.54 -3.45
C GLY A 158 19.05 2.98 -2.95
N SER A 159 17.95 3.73 -2.90
CA SER A 159 17.90 5.08 -2.36
C SER A 159 17.80 5.03 -0.85
N GLU A 160 18.61 5.85 -0.18
CA GLU A 160 18.48 6.08 1.26
C GLU A 160 17.39 7.13 1.56
N ASP A 161 17.08 8.00 0.59
CA ASP A 161 16.16 9.12 0.72
C ASP A 161 14.81 8.78 0.08
N VAL A 162 13.85 8.38 0.90
CA VAL A 162 12.48 8.03 0.49
C VAL A 162 11.49 8.74 1.41
N ALA A 163 10.44 9.30 0.83
CA ALA A 163 9.31 9.87 1.56
C ALA A 163 8.00 9.28 1.06
N VAL A 164 7.13 8.91 1.99
CA VAL A 164 5.77 8.43 1.70
C VAL A 164 4.77 9.24 2.51
N VAL A 165 3.84 9.89 1.83
CA VAL A 165 2.74 10.61 2.46
C VAL A 165 1.45 9.87 2.12
N LEU A 166 0.66 9.57 3.13
CA LEU A 166 -0.65 8.93 3.01
C LEU A 166 -1.72 9.81 3.62
N GLU A 167 -2.81 9.97 2.92
CA GLU A 167 -4.01 10.61 3.42
C GLU A 167 -5.21 9.68 3.22
N GLY A 168 -6.18 9.68 4.14
CA GLY A 168 -7.37 8.86 3.95
C GLY A 168 -8.41 8.99 5.05
N TYR A 169 -9.58 8.42 4.80
CA TYR A 169 -10.67 8.32 5.75
C TYR A 169 -10.77 6.89 6.30
N HIS A 170 -11.19 6.81 7.57
CA HIS A 170 -11.35 5.54 8.27
C HIS A 170 -12.80 5.31 8.63
N SER A 171 -13.45 4.28 8.08
CA SER A 171 -14.84 3.97 8.41
C SER A 171 -15.01 3.55 9.89
N CYS A 172 -13.97 3.02 10.53
CA CYS A 172 -13.99 2.74 11.97
C CYS A 172 -14.12 4.01 12.85
N VAL A 173 -13.76 5.19 12.31
CA VAL A 173 -13.91 6.50 12.96
C VAL A 173 -15.18 7.19 12.51
N SER A 174 -15.54 7.10 11.22
CA SER A 174 -16.68 7.83 10.64
C SER A 174 -18.01 7.11 10.82
N ALA A 175 -18.08 5.78 10.62
CA ALA A 175 -19.35 5.05 10.59
C ALA A 175 -19.80 4.53 11.97
N ARG A 176 -18.93 4.52 12.97
CA ARG A 176 -19.18 4.02 14.32
C ARG A 176 -18.40 4.80 15.37
N GLY A 177 -18.58 4.46 16.67
CA GLY A 177 -17.85 5.08 17.77
C GLY A 177 -18.11 6.60 17.82
N ILE A 178 -17.08 7.40 17.62
CA ILE A 178 -17.15 8.87 17.71
C ILE A 178 -17.81 9.56 16.51
N LYS A 179 -18.05 8.86 15.42
CA LYS A 179 -18.79 9.30 14.22
C LYS A 179 -18.31 10.65 13.65
N LYS A 180 -17.01 10.79 13.41
CA LYS A 180 -16.40 11.99 12.84
C LYS A 180 -16.18 11.81 11.33
N ASN A 181 -17.20 12.15 10.54
CA ASN A 181 -17.25 11.86 9.09
C ASN A 181 -16.22 12.66 8.27
N ASN A 182 -15.82 13.83 8.73
CA ASN A 182 -14.92 14.72 8.00
C ASN A 182 -13.46 14.64 8.51
N THR A 183 -13.14 13.68 9.38
CA THR A 183 -11.79 13.52 9.90
C THR A 183 -10.95 12.73 8.91
N ARG A 184 -9.99 13.39 8.26
CA ARG A 184 -8.99 12.79 7.40
C ARG A 184 -7.71 12.57 8.21
N THR A 185 -7.12 11.41 8.11
CA THR A 185 -5.82 11.09 8.73
C THR A 185 -4.72 11.28 7.69
N MET A 186 -3.65 11.95 8.08
CA MET A 186 -2.43 12.04 7.29
C MET A 186 -1.28 11.39 8.06
N THR A 187 -0.48 10.58 7.38
CA THR A 187 0.77 10.03 7.90
C THR A 187 1.91 10.32 6.94
N VAL A 188 3.08 10.56 7.49
CA VAL A 188 4.31 10.82 6.72
C VAL A 188 5.38 9.88 7.23
N GLU A 189 5.98 9.13 6.33
CA GLU A 189 7.12 8.27 6.58
C GLU A 189 8.31 8.81 5.81
N LEU A 190 9.44 8.95 6.51
CA LEU A 190 10.68 9.46 5.94
C LEU A 190 11.81 8.46 6.18
N ARG A 191 12.65 8.26 5.17
CA ARG A 191 13.94 7.61 5.23
C ARG A 191 14.99 8.61 4.77
N GLY A 192 16.21 8.49 5.27
CA GLY A 192 17.30 9.38 4.92
C GLY A 192 17.59 10.47 5.97
N SER A 193 18.38 11.47 5.58
CA SER A 193 18.90 12.54 6.47
C SER A 193 18.21 13.87 6.20
#